data_daa69a1f8928755bb3af99a4639081a4
#
_entry.id   daa69a1f8928755bb3af99a4639081a4
#
_cell.length_a   1.000
_cell.length_b   1.000
_cell.length_c   1.000
_cell.angle_alpha   90.00
_cell.angle_beta   90.00
_cell.angle_gamma   90.00
#
_symmetry.space_group_name_H-M   'P 1'
#
loop_
_entity.id
_entity.type
_entity.pdbx_description
1 polymer ?
#
loop_
_entity_poly.entity_id
_entity_poly.type
_entity_poly.pdbx_seq_one_letter_code
_entity_poly.pdbx_strand_id
1 'polypeptide(L)'
;VAAIREDQPELQGIDIVEDSVRKYIDDASMGPILGYTGQASSEELEELRQKNPDYSNDAIIGKSGIEKYMETSLQGTDGEETVTVDNLKIDDSTRVEPVAGNDTYLTIDSSWQSAIYQILKQRVAGILLSKIEASKTYDFSVNDAAQIKIPIYDVYNALIANSVIDISKFSDANASDTEKNLYAKFQQKQQQVFDTITNRLTAENPPAVKDEDDQIQEYLTYICDDLLRDTLGIISKNAIDTSDSTYQKWTTDKDISLKDYLTYAASQNWIDISKFSTEGDYLDSDEVYQALTDYLIDYLKKDTNFSKLLYKYMLQEDTISGSEICLVLYEQGILSKDDDAYAALASGSMTAYDFMINKIY
;
A
#
# COMPACT_ATOMS: atom_id res chain seq x y z
N VAL A 1 6.86 19.14 -25.15
CA VAL A 1 7.90 20.17 -25.00
C VAL A 1 7.65 21.27 -26.04
N ALA A 2 7.70 20.99 -27.36
CA ALA A 2 7.55 22.02 -28.41
C ALA A 2 6.24 22.83 -28.27
N ALA A 3 5.11 22.16 -28.11
CA ALA A 3 3.80 22.82 -27.94
C ALA A 3 3.76 23.72 -26.69
N ILE A 4 4.34 23.25 -25.56
CA ILE A 4 4.37 24.07 -24.33
C ILE A 4 5.28 25.31 -24.53
N ARG A 5 6.41 25.16 -25.26
CA ARG A 5 7.29 26.30 -25.57
C ARG A 5 6.64 27.31 -26.51
N GLU A 6 5.81 26.87 -27.45
CA GLU A 6 5.04 27.77 -28.32
C GLU A 6 3.99 28.56 -27.57
N ASP A 7 3.32 27.93 -26.60
CA ASP A 7 2.25 28.53 -25.78
C ASP A 7 2.78 29.18 -24.49
N GLN A 8 4.09 29.15 -24.22
CA GLN A 8 4.71 29.67 -22.99
C GLN A 8 4.32 31.12 -22.65
N PRO A 9 4.13 32.04 -23.62
CA PRO A 9 3.64 33.38 -23.29
C PRO A 9 2.24 33.43 -22.66
N GLU A 10 1.40 32.43 -22.90
CA GLU A 10 0.05 32.30 -22.38
C GLU A 10 0.01 31.46 -21.07
N LEU A 11 1.07 30.69 -20.82
CA LEU A 11 1.20 29.77 -19.68
C LEU A 11 2.05 30.40 -18.55
N GLN A 12 1.52 31.45 -17.93
CA GLN A 12 2.24 32.15 -16.84
C GLN A 12 2.52 31.22 -15.67
N GLY A 13 3.78 31.16 -15.24
CA GLY A 13 4.22 30.34 -14.09
C GLY A 13 4.58 28.89 -14.45
N ILE A 14 4.61 28.53 -15.74
CA ILE A 14 5.08 27.23 -16.22
C ILE A 14 6.41 27.43 -16.94
N ASP A 15 7.43 26.67 -16.56
CA ASP A 15 8.71 26.58 -17.23
C ASP A 15 9.08 25.12 -17.53
N ILE A 16 9.97 24.92 -18.50
CA ILE A 16 10.49 23.61 -18.88
C ILE A 16 11.97 23.59 -18.55
N VAL A 17 12.31 22.75 -17.59
CA VAL A 17 13.69 22.48 -17.19
C VAL A 17 14.15 21.12 -17.72
N GLU A 18 15.44 21.02 -18.06
CA GLU A 18 16.08 19.74 -18.36
C GLU A 18 16.48 19.09 -17.04
N ASP A 19 16.19 17.81 -16.90
CA ASP A 19 16.56 17.02 -15.74
C ASP A 19 17.11 15.66 -16.18
N SER A 20 17.98 15.06 -15.37
CA SER A 20 18.56 13.75 -15.61
C SER A 20 17.79 12.68 -14.83
N VAL A 21 17.46 11.59 -15.51
CA VAL A 21 16.75 10.46 -14.88
C VAL A 21 17.57 9.18 -14.99
N ARG A 22 17.46 8.31 -13.97
CA ARG A 22 18.04 6.98 -14.02
C ARG A 22 17.39 6.16 -15.14
N LYS A 23 18.21 5.53 -15.96
CA LYS A 23 17.76 4.59 -17.01
C LYS A 23 18.38 3.22 -16.76
N TYR A 24 17.53 2.26 -16.49
CA TYR A 24 17.94 0.86 -16.37
C TYR A 24 17.78 0.15 -17.72
N ILE A 25 18.75 -0.69 -18.09
CA ILE A 25 18.77 -1.36 -19.39
C ILE A 25 18.07 -2.71 -19.33
N ASP A 26 18.01 -3.32 -18.15
CA ASP A 26 17.43 -4.63 -17.92
C ASP A 26 16.20 -4.60 -17.02
N ASP A 27 15.51 -5.74 -17.03
CA ASP A 27 14.23 -5.97 -16.38
C ASP A 27 14.34 -6.21 -14.85
N ALA A 28 13.24 -6.71 -14.28
CA ALA A 28 13.13 -7.07 -12.86
C ALA A 28 14.21 -8.04 -12.35
N SER A 29 14.90 -8.76 -13.23
CA SER A 29 15.96 -9.70 -12.87
C SER A 29 17.16 -9.02 -12.22
N MET A 30 17.41 -7.76 -12.58
CA MET A 30 18.51 -6.95 -12.07
C MET A 30 18.15 -6.16 -10.81
N GLY A 31 16.87 -5.99 -10.50
CA GLY A 31 16.39 -5.18 -9.39
C GLY A 31 17.07 -5.46 -8.04
N PRO A 32 17.26 -6.74 -7.61
CA PRO A 32 17.94 -7.05 -6.35
C PRO A 32 19.42 -6.63 -6.30
N ILE A 33 20.05 -6.48 -7.46
CA ILE A 33 21.47 -6.07 -7.59
C ILE A 33 21.57 -4.56 -7.71
N LEU A 34 20.77 -3.96 -8.57
CA LEU A 34 20.76 -2.52 -8.82
C LEU A 34 20.28 -1.75 -7.61
N GLY A 35 19.27 -2.24 -6.91
CA GLY A 35 18.63 -1.53 -5.83
C GLY A 35 17.58 -0.53 -6.32
N TYR A 36 17.40 0.54 -5.56
CA TYR A 36 16.42 1.58 -5.89
C TYR A 36 16.90 2.95 -5.41
N THR A 37 16.30 3.99 -5.99
CA THR A 37 16.50 5.39 -5.60
C THR A 37 15.32 5.90 -4.78
N GLY A 38 15.55 6.92 -3.97
CA GLY A 38 14.52 7.57 -3.17
C GLY A 38 15.01 8.87 -2.58
N GLN A 39 14.10 9.67 -2.03
CA GLN A 39 14.45 10.94 -1.41
C GLN A 39 15.43 10.74 -0.25
N ALA A 40 16.46 11.58 -0.19
CA ALA A 40 17.46 11.54 0.87
C ALA A 40 16.85 11.96 2.22
N SER A 41 17.24 11.28 3.30
CA SER A 41 16.99 11.76 4.65
C SER A 41 18.00 12.86 5.03
N SER A 42 17.70 13.61 6.09
CA SER A 42 18.62 14.66 6.57
C SER A 42 20.00 14.11 6.96
N GLU A 43 20.04 12.92 7.53
CA GLU A 43 21.29 12.24 7.93
C GLU A 43 22.10 11.82 6.69
N GLU A 44 21.44 11.24 5.70
CA GLU A 44 22.08 10.84 4.44
C GLU A 44 22.62 12.04 3.66
N LEU A 45 21.87 13.15 3.65
CA LEU A 45 22.34 14.40 3.03
C LEU A 45 23.58 14.96 3.73
N GLU A 46 23.64 14.90 5.06
CA GLU A 46 24.80 15.35 5.82
C GLU A 46 26.05 14.54 5.47
N GLU A 47 25.93 13.22 5.35
CA GLU A 47 27.04 12.36 4.93
C GLU A 47 27.48 12.61 3.47
N LEU A 48 26.52 12.78 2.56
CA LEU A 48 26.82 13.01 1.14
C LEU A 48 27.42 14.38 0.89
N ARG A 49 26.95 15.41 1.59
CA ARG A 49 27.50 16.79 1.51
C ARG A 49 28.91 16.92 2.02
N GLN A 50 29.41 16.00 2.85
CA GLN A 50 30.83 15.92 3.18
C GLN A 50 31.70 15.55 1.96
N LYS A 51 31.13 14.85 0.98
CA LYS A 51 31.82 14.41 -0.24
C LYS A 51 31.54 15.31 -1.42
N ASN A 52 30.31 15.77 -1.55
CA ASN A 52 29.85 16.72 -2.56
C ASN A 52 28.84 17.69 -1.93
N PRO A 53 29.18 18.97 -1.68
CA PRO A 53 28.32 19.95 -1.06
C PRO A 53 27.08 20.34 -1.90
N ASP A 54 27.03 19.98 -3.17
CA ASP A 54 26.02 20.44 -4.13
C ASP A 54 24.69 19.65 -4.06
N TYR A 55 24.58 18.63 -3.15
CA TYR A 55 23.31 17.93 -2.98
C TYR A 55 22.21 18.85 -2.48
N SER A 56 21.11 18.93 -3.23
CA SER A 56 19.90 19.66 -2.85
C SER A 56 19.16 19.02 -1.67
N ASN A 57 18.22 19.74 -1.06
CA ASN A 57 17.45 19.20 0.09
C ASN A 57 16.41 18.13 -0.34
N ASP A 58 16.05 18.13 -1.60
CA ASP A 58 15.10 17.21 -2.24
C ASP A 58 15.79 16.17 -3.13
N ALA A 59 17.11 16.02 -3.00
CA ALA A 59 17.90 15.10 -3.80
C ALA A 59 17.36 13.66 -3.75
N ILE A 60 17.27 13.04 -4.91
CA ILE A 60 16.98 11.61 -5.08
C ILE A 60 18.29 10.85 -5.13
N ILE A 61 18.51 9.97 -4.20
CA ILE A 61 19.76 9.21 -4.03
C ILE A 61 19.53 7.71 -4.08
N GLY A 62 20.57 6.94 -4.31
CA GLY A 62 20.56 5.47 -4.22
C GLY A 62 20.39 5.00 -2.77
N LYS A 63 19.35 4.21 -2.52
CA LYS A 63 19.01 3.67 -1.18
C LYS A 63 19.62 2.31 -0.91
N SER A 64 19.81 1.51 -1.93
CA SER A 64 20.35 0.15 -1.81
C SER A 64 21.11 -0.28 -3.06
N GLY A 65 21.80 -1.42 -3.00
CA GLY A 65 22.46 -2.04 -4.14
C GLY A 65 23.54 -1.17 -4.80
N ILE A 66 23.66 -1.32 -6.11
CA ILE A 66 24.60 -0.55 -6.93
C ILE A 66 24.25 0.94 -6.93
N GLU A 67 22.98 1.29 -6.91
CA GLU A 67 22.53 2.69 -6.81
C GLU A 67 23.16 3.37 -5.60
N LYS A 68 23.11 2.75 -4.42
CA LYS A 68 23.74 3.30 -3.23
C LYS A 68 25.27 3.28 -3.29
N TYR A 69 25.83 2.18 -3.76
CA TYR A 69 27.29 2.01 -3.80
C TYR A 69 27.97 2.97 -4.76
N MET A 70 27.35 3.22 -5.89
CA MET A 70 27.87 4.07 -6.98
C MET A 70 27.25 5.47 -6.99
N GLU A 71 26.54 5.87 -5.94
CA GLU A 71 25.79 7.14 -5.86
C GLU A 71 26.63 8.34 -6.35
N THR A 72 27.83 8.52 -5.83
CA THR A 72 28.70 9.65 -6.21
C THR A 72 29.14 9.64 -7.69
N SER A 73 29.08 8.50 -8.35
CA SER A 73 29.40 8.36 -9.77
C SER A 73 28.17 8.53 -10.67
N LEU A 74 27.02 8.07 -10.18
CA LEU A 74 25.75 8.09 -10.90
C LEU A 74 25.02 9.43 -10.75
N GLN A 75 25.25 10.15 -9.66
CA GLN A 75 24.72 11.49 -9.44
C GLN A 75 25.39 12.46 -10.42
N GLY A 76 24.58 13.22 -11.12
CA GLY A 76 25.05 14.33 -11.95
C GLY A 76 25.34 15.57 -11.12
N THR A 77 25.34 16.69 -11.81
CA THR A 77 25.35 18.01 -11.17
C THR A 77 24.06 18.72 -11.60
N ASP A 78 23.31 19.21 -10.62
CA ASP A 78 22.08 19.94 -10.87
C ASP A 78 22.36 21.24 -11.62
N GLY A 79 21.44 21.63 -12.48
CA GLY A 79 21.48 22.94 -13.12
C GLY A 79 21.12 24.03 -12.11
N GLU A 80 21.65 25.22 -12.30
CA GLU A 80 21.38 26.37 -11.46
C GLU A 80 20.93 27.57 -12.32
N GLU A 81 19.86 28.23 -11.95
CA GLU A 81 19.45 29.49 -12.53
C GLU A 81 19.39 30.57 -11.46
N THR A 82 20.26 31.57 -11.58
CA THR A 82 20.26 32.76 -10.71
C THR A 82 19.54 33.88 -11.43
N VAL A 83 18.45 34.34 -10.87
CA VAL A 83 17.64 35.45 -11.38
C VAL A 83 17.77 36.67 -10.47
N THR A 84 18.28 37.76 -10.99
CA THR A 84 18.32 39.04 -10.28
C THR A 84 17.12 39.89 -10.68
N VAL A 85 16.31 40.30 -9.70
CA VAL A 85 15.10 41.05 -9.91
C VAL A 85 15.25 42.43 -9.28
N ASP A 86 15.12 43.52 -10.04
CA ASP A 86 15.00 44.88 -9.58
C ASP A 86 13.64 45.45 -9.94
N ASN A 87 12.88 45.95 -8.94
CA ASN A 87 11.57 46.57 -9.10
C ASN A 87 10.58 45.78 -9.98
N LEU A 88 10.50 44.45 -9.81
CA LEU A 88 9.63 43.52 -10.57
C LEU A 88 10.06 43.32 -12.05
N LYS A 89 11.27 43.68 -12.41
CA LYS A 89 11.85 43.30 -13.69
C LYS A 89 13.03 42.37 -13.48
N ILE A 90 13.13 41.35 -14.36
CA ILE A 90 14.31 40.50 -14.44
C ILE A 90 15.38 41.32 -15.08
N ASP A 91 16.46 41.62 -14.34
CA ASP A 91 17.54 42.50 -14.77
C ASP A 91 18.71 41.70 -15.37
N ASP A 92 18.98 40.48 -14.85
CA ASP A 92 19.95 39.54 -15.38
C ASP A 92 19.59 38.11 -14.94
N SER A 93 19.82 37.13 -15.80
CA SER A 93 19.73 35.71 -15.46
C SER A 93 20.98 34.97 -15.95
N THR A 94 21.61 34.24 -15.04
CA THR A 94 22.69 33.32 -15.34
C THR A 94 22.19 31.91 -15.15
N ARG A 95 22.34 31.08 -16.19
CA ARG A 95 21.90 29.67 -16.16
C ARG A 95 23.09 28.75 -16.37
N VAL A 96 23.23 27.77 -15.51
CA VAL A 96 24.14 26.64 -15.65
C VAL A 96 23.31 25.40 -15.96
N GLU A 97 23.61 24.75 -17.08
CA GLU A 97 22.86 23.56 -17.49
C GLU A 97 23.24 22.35 -16.61
N PRO A 98 22.28 21.44 -16.33
CA PRO A 98 22.56 20.23 -15.57
C PRO A 98 23.49 19.30 -16.34
N VAL A 99 24.33 18.58 -15.61
CA VAL A 99 25.25 17.58 -16.17
C VAL A 99 24.86 16.19 -15.66
N ALA A 100 24.52 15.29 -16.57
CA ALA A 100 24.20 13.90 -16.22
C ALA A 100 25.38 13.18 -15.55
N GLY A 101 25.10 12.28 -14.62
CA GLY A 101 26.10 11.41 -14.02
C GLY A 101 26.68 10.39 -15.02
N ASN A 102 27.66 9.63 -14.55
CA ASN A 102 28.33 8.65 -15.39
C ASN A 102 27.52 7.35 -15.50
N ASP A 103 27.65 6.68 -16.65
CA ASP A 103 27.14 5.33 -16.83
C ASP A 103 27.96 4.32 -16.01
N THR A 104 27.29 3.32 -15.46
CA THR A 104 27.93 2.23 -14.72
C THR A 104 27.74 0.91 -15.49
N TYR A 105 28.84 0.23 -15.74
CA TYR A 105 28.86 -1.07 -16.41
C TYR A 105 29.20 -2.17 -15.41
N LEU A 106 28.34 -3.18 -15.35
CA LEU A 106 28.55 -4.35 -14.48
C LEU A 106 29.21 -5.48 -15.27
N THR A 107 29.96 -6.31 -14.58
CA THR A 107 30.56 -7.55 -15.15
C THR A 107 29.58 -8.72 -15.20
N ILE A 108 28.32 -8.50 -14.84
CA ILE A 108 27.26 -9.50 -14.85
C ILE A 108 26.70 -9.59 -16.25
N ASP A 109 26.60 -10.83 -16.76
CA ASP A 109 25.89 -11.11 -18.01
C ASP A 109 24.38 -11.07 -17.76
N SER A 110 23.67 -10.12 -18.35
CA SER A 110 22.24 -9.91 -18.15
C SER A 110 21.40 -11.07 -18.63
N SER A 111 21.81 -11.77 -19.69
CA SER A 111 21.09 -12.93 -20.21
C SER A 111 21.16 -14.12 -19.23
N TRP A 112 22.31 -14.34 -18.60
CA TRP A 112 22.45 -15.31 -17.54
C TRP A 112 21.63 -14.95 -16.29
N GLN A 113 21.68 -13.68 -15.91
CA GLN A 113 20.90 -13.18 -14.76
C GLN A 113 19.40 -13.39 -14.98
N SER A 114 18.90 -13.03 -16.16
CA SER A 114 17.50 -13.24 -16.52
C SER A 114 17.12 -14.72 -16.53
N ALA A 115 17.96 -15.60 -17.09
CA ALA A 115 17.72 -17.03 -17.09
C ALA A 115 17.67 -17.63 -15.68
N ILE A 116 18.61 -17.23 -14.81
CA ILE A 116 18.63 -17.65 -13.39
C ILE A 116 17.38 -17.16 -12.66
N TYR A 117 17.00 -15.90 -12.88
CA TYR A 117 15.78 -15.32 -12.29
C TYR A 117 14.54 -16.12 -12.69
N GLN A 118 14.38 -16.48 -13.96
CA GLN A 118 13.26 -17.30 -14.43
C GLN A 118 13.27 -18.71 -13.80
N ILE A 119 14.44 -19.35 -13.70
CA ILE A 119 14.57 -20.65 -13.04
C ILE A 119 14.16 -20.56 -11.56
N LEU A 120 14.62 -19.53 -10.85
CA LEU A 120 14.26 -19.33 -9.45
C LEU A 120 12.76 -19.06 -9.30
N LYS A 121 12.18 -18.22 -10.16
CA LYS A 121 10.75 -17.93 -10.20
C LYS A 121 9.93 -19.22 -10.39
N GLN A 122 10.29 -20.05 -11.35
CA GLN A 122 9.62 -21.34 -11.59
C GLN A 122 9.77 -22.30 -10.41
N ARG A 123 10.94 -22.38 -9.78
CA ARG A 123 11.17 -23.23 -8.61
C ARG A 123 10.34 -22.78 -7.40
N VAL A 124 10.28 -21.46 -7.14
CA VAL A 124 9.46 -20.91 -6.06
C VAL A 124 7.96 -21.18 -6.34
N ALA A 125 7.50 -20.96 -7.58
CA ALA A 125 6.12 -21.28 -7.96
C ALA A 125 5.80 -22.77 -7.75
N GLY A 126 6.68 -23.69 -8.17
CA GLY A 126 6.50 -25.13 -7.95
C GLY A 126 6.46 -25.53 -6.47
N ILE A 127 7.28 -24.89 -5.62
CA ILE A 127 7.24 -25.10 -4.17
C ILE A 127 5.92 -24.62 -3.58
N LEU A 128 5.48 -23.40 -3.96
CA LEU A 128 4.20 -22.85 -3.49
C LEU A 128 3.04 -23.75 -3.88
N LEU A 129 2.98 -24.19 -5.15
CA LEU A 129 1.95 -25.11 -5.62
C LEU A 129 1.86 -26.40 -4.79
N SER A 130 3.01 -26.98 -4.43
CA SER A 130 3.06 -28.19 -3.61
C SER A 130 2.56 -27.96 -2.17
N LYS A 131 2.45 -26.72 -1.75
CA LYS A 131 2.00 -26.30 -0.43
C LYS A 131 0.54 -25.87 -0.38
N ILE A 132 -0.07 -25.53 -1.51
CA ILE A 132 -1.48 -25.10 -1.55
C ILE A 132 -2.40 -26.32 -1.38
N GLU A 133 -3.40 -26.17 -0.53
CA GLU A 133 -4.46 -27.16 -0.35
C GLU A 133 -5.86 -26.54 -0.39
N ALA A 134 -6.86 -27.37 -0.67
CA ALA A 134 -8.26 -26.96 -0.75
C ALA A 134 -8.88 -26.76 0.65
N SER A 135 -8.29 -25.88 1.45
CA SER A 135 -8.76 -25.53 2.80
C SER A 135 -9.02 -24.03 2.93
N LYS A 136 -9.80 -23.63 3.94
CA LYS A 136 -10.08 -22.22 4.28
C LYS A 136 -9.08 -21.63 5.24
N THR A 137 -8.53 -22.45 6.14
CA THR A 137 -7.69 -21.99 7.25
C THR A 137 -6.47 -22.87 7.36
N TYR A 138 -5.44 -22.36 8.01
CA TYR A 138 -4.24 -23.11 8.34
C TYR A 138 -4.52 -24.21 9.35
N ASP A 139 -3.85 -25.35 9.20
CA ASP A 139 -3.78 -26.37 10.23
C ASP A 139 -2.64 -26.03 11.20
N PHE A 140 -3.00 -25.42 12.33
CA PHE A 140 -2.05 -25.08 13.40
C PHE A 140 -1.63 -26.26 14.28
N SER A 141 -2.16 -27.47 14.05
CA SER A 141 -1.71 -28.67 14.75
C SER A 141 -0.36 -29.19 14.24
N VAL A 142 0.11 -28.68 13.12
CA VAL A 142 1.37 -29.06 12.49
C VAL A 142 2.53 -28.35 13.18
N ASN A 143 3.45 -29.14 13.75
CA ASN A 143 4.64 -28.62 14.47
C ASN A 143 5.86 -28.38 13.59
N ASP A 144 5.87 -28.88 12.37
CA ASP A 144 6.97 -28.73 11.40
C ASP A 144 6.60 -27.72 10.32
N ALA A 145 7.31 -26.60 10.28
CA ALA A 145 7.12 -25.55 9.27
C ALA A 145 7.19 -26.09 7.83
N ALA A 146 7.96 -27.17 7.59
CA ALA A 146 8.03 -27.82 6.29
C ALA A 146 6.72 -28.50 5.88
N GLN A 147 5.85 -28.81 6.81
CA GLN A 147 4.55 -29.47 6.57
C GLN A 147 3.38 -28.48 6.52
N ILE A 148 3.57 -27.20 6.88
CA ILE A 148 2.53 -26.18 6.79
C ILE A 148 2.04 -26.10 5.36
N LYS A 149 0.71 -26.15 5.18
CA LYS A 149 0.02 -25.95 3.92
C LYS A 149 -0.59 -24.54 3.85
N ILE A 150 -0.72 -24.06 2.65
CA ILE A 150 -1.31 -22.72 2.37
C ILE A 150 -2.77 -22.93 1.96
N PRO A 151 -3.72 -22.41 2.72
CA PRO A 151 -5.12 -22.46 2.32
C PRO A 151 -5.34 -21.78 0.96
N ILE A 152 -6.12 -22.39 0.08
CA ILE A 152 -6.44 -21.79 -1.22
C ILE A 152 -7.19 -20.45 -1.05
N TYR A 153 -7.90 -20.27 0.04
CA TYR A 153 -8.60 -19.01 0.36
C TYR A 153 -7.62 -17.83 0.57
N ASP A 154 -6.41 -18.09 1.08
CA ASP A 154 -5.38 -17.08 1.15
C ASP A 154 -4.85 -16.69 -0.24
N VAL A 155 -4.83 -17.65 -1.18
CA VAL A 155 -4.45 -17.38 -2.57
C VAL A 155 -5.50 -16.51 -3.25
N TYR A 156 -6.80 -16.80 -3.07
CA TYR A 156 -7.87 -15.94 -3.59
C TYR A 156 -7.80 -14.54 -2.97
N ASN A 157 -7.61 -14.45 -1.64
CA ASN A 157 -7.46 -13.18 -0.97
C ASN A 157 -6.23 -12.39 -1.48
N ALA A 158 -5.11 -13.08 -1.75
CA ALA A 158 -3.90 -12.43 -2.25
C ALA A 158 -4.11 -11.72 -3.60
N LEU A 159 -5.01 -12.21 -4.47
CA LEU A 159 -5.35 -11.54 -5.72
C LEU A 159 -5.95 -10.15 -5.49
N ILE A 160 -6.77 -10.01 -4.44
CA ILE A 160 -7.38 -8.73 -4.04
C ILE A 160 -6.39 -7.89 -3.22
N ALA A 161 -5.76 -8.49 -2.21
CA ALA A 161 -4.86 -7.80 -1.30
C ALA A 161 -3.69 -7.13 -2.04
N ASN A 162 -3.11 -7.83 -3.03
CA ASN A 162 -2.00 -7.31 -3.84
C ASN A 162 -2.45 -6.52 -5.08
N SER A 163 -3.74 -6.17 -5.18
CA SER A 163 -4.30 -5.40 -6.31
C SER A 163 -4.04 -6.04 -7.69
N VAL A 164 -3.94 -7.38 -7.75
CA VAL A 164 -4.01 -8.11 -9.03
C VAL A 164 -5.41 -7.92 -9.60
N ILE A 165 -6.44 -8.09 -8.76
CA ILE A 165 -7.82 -7.70 -9.03
C ILE A 165 -8.03 -6.29 -8.49
N ASP A 166 -8.47 -5.39 -9.36
CA ASP A 166 -8.83 -4.03 -9.00
C ASP A 166 -10.30 -3.96 -8.57
N ILE A 167 -10.53 -3.92 -7.27
CA ILE A 167 -11.87 -3.88 -6.69
C ILE A 167 -12.61 -2.56 -6.97
N SER A 168 -11.92 -1.47 -7.33
CA SER A 168 -12.57 -0.20 -7.67
C SER A 168 -13.41 -0.31 -8.94
N LYS A 169 -13.04 -1.20 -9.86
CA LYS A 169 -13.77 -1.46 -11.11
C LYS A 169 -15.11 -2.13 -10.90
N PHE A 170 -15.34 -2.76 -9.75
CA PHE A 170 -16.61 -3.45 -9.48
C PHE A 170 -17.81 -2.51 -9.43
N SER A 171 -17.59 -1.22 -9.15
CA SER A 171 -18.62 -0.17 -9.15
C SER A 171 -18.76 0.57 -10.47
N ASP A 172 -17.95 0.26 -11.48
CA ASP A 172 -17.96 0.95 -12.75
C ASP A 172 -19.26 0.67 -13.54
N ALA A 173 -19.68 1.63 -14.34
CA ALA A 173 -20.86 1.48 -15.22
C ALA A 173 -20.71 0.29 -16.19
N ASN A 174 -19.47 0.03 -16.63
CA ASN A 174 -19.12 -1.04 -17.58
C ASN A 174 -18.64 -2.32 -16.88
N ALA A 175 -18.76 -2.41 -15.55
CA ALA A 175 -18.42 -3.63 -14.83
C ALA A 175 -19.24 -4.82 -15.36
N SER A 176 -18.64 -6.01 -15.33
CA SER A 176 -19.29 -7.26 -15.69
C SER A 176 -20.43 -7.61 -14.71
N ASP A 177 -21.25 -8.58 -15.07
CA ASP A 177 -22.31 -9.04 -14.16
C ASP A 177 -21.73 -9.69 -12.90
N THR A 178 -20.58 -10.38 -12.99
CA THR A 178 -19.87 -10.94 -11.84
C THR A 178 -19.38 -9.84 -10.92
N GLU A 179 -18.73 -8.81 -11.46
CA GLU A 179 -18.22 -7.68 -10.68
C GLU A 179 -19.35 -6.91 -10.00
N LYS A 180 -20.46 -6.64 -10.70
CA LYS A 180 -21.65 -5.99 -10.12
C LYS A 180 -22.26 -6.81 -8.99
N ASN A 181 -22.32 -8.13 -9.15
CA ASN A 181 -22.82 -9.02 -8.11
C ASN A 181 -21.91 -9.01 -6.88
N LEU A 182 -20.59 -9.09 -7.09
CA LEU A 182 -19.60 -8.96 -6.02
C LEU A 182 -19.73 -7.62 -5.29
N TYR A 183 -19.92 -6.53 -6.02
CA TYR A 183 -20.10 -5.20 -5.44
C TYR A 183 -21.41 -5.09 -4.64
N ALA A 184 -22.50 -5.64 -5.12
CA ALA A 184 -23.77 -5.65 -4.39
C ALA A 184 -23.68 -6.42 -3.06
N LYS A 185 -23.00 -7.58 -3.05
CA LYS A 185 -22.71 -8.35 -1.84
C LYS A 185 -21.78 -7.56 -0.90
N PHE A 186 -20.78 -6.90 -1.46
CA PHE A 186 -19.86 -6.06 -0.69
C PHE A 186 -20.59 -4.90 0.01
N GLN A 187 -21.50 -4.20 -0.68
CA GLN A 187 -22.26 -3.10 -0.06
C GLN A 187 -23.10 -3.59 1.14
N GLN A 188 -23.69 -4.77 1.06
CA GLN A 188 -24.43 -5.36 2.17
C GLN A 188 -23.48 -5.69 3.35
N LYS A 189 -22.34 -6.31 3.07
CA LYS A 189 -21.33 -6.61 4.10
C LYS A 189 -20.80 -5.33 4.73
N GLN A 190 -20.47 -4.34 3.91
CA GLN A 190 -19.97 -3.04 4.34
C GLN A 190 -20.95 -2.38 5.31
N GLN A 191 -22.24 -2.34 4.98
CA GLN A 191 -23.24 -1.76 5.88
C GLN A 191 -23.31 -2.47 7.21
N GLN A 192 -23.34 -3.82 7.24
CA GLN A 192 -23.36 -4.61 8.47
C GLN A 192 -22.13 -4.35 9.36
N VAL A 193 -20.95 -4.29 8.72
CA VAL A 193 -19.70 -4.04 9.45
C VAL A 193 -19.67 -2.62 10.00
N PHE A 194 -20.12 -1.62 9.22
CA PHE A 194 -20.20 -0.23 9.70
C PHE A 194 -21.18 -0.06 10.86
N ASP A 195 -22.33 -0.72 10.80
CA ASP A 195 -23.28 -0.72 11.94
C ASP A 195 -22.61 -1.28 13.19
N THR A 196 -21.85 -2.37 13.05
CA THR A 196 -21.10 -2.98 14.15
C THR A 196 -20.01 -2.06 14.69
N ILE A 197 -19.16 -1.51 13.82
CA ILE A 197 -18.07 -0.61 14.23
C ILE A 197 -18.64 0.65 14.90
N THR A 198 -19.68 1.25 14.32
CA THR A 198 -20.35 2.41 14.91
C THR A 198 -20.87 2.08 16.31
N ASN A 199 -21.49 0.92 16.48
CA ASN A 199 -21.93 0.49 17.81
C ASN A 199 -20.74 0.33 18.78
N ARG A 200 -19.61 -0.24 18.35
CA ARG A 200 -18.42 -0.39 19.20
C ARG A 200 -17.79 0.95 19.59
N LEU A 201 -17.93 1.96 18.75
CA LEU A 201 -17.43 3.31 19.04
C LEU A 201 -18.39 4.14 19.89
N THR A 202 -19.73 3.89 19.82
CA THR A 202 -20.73 4.77 20.45
C THR A 202 -21.42 4.16 21.67
N ALA A 203 -21.39 2.84 21.83
CA ALA A 203 -22.02 2.18 22.98
C ALA A 203 -21.44 2.70 24.31
N GLU A 204 -22.25 2.71 25.37
CA GLU A 204 -21.80 3.14 26.70
C GLU A 204 -20.70 2.22 27.25
N ASN A 205 -20.86 0.92 27.10
CA ASN A 205 -19.92 -0.10 27.59
C ASN A 205 -19.67 -1.14 26.49
N PRO A 206 -18.83 -0.82 25.48
CA PRO A 206 -18.49 -1.78 24.46
C PRO A 206 -17.54 -2.86 25.01
N PRO A 207 -17.58 -4.10 24.48
CA PRO A 207 -16.69 -5.16 24.92
C PRO A 207 -15.23 -4.84 24.64
N ALA A 208 -14.32 -5.46 25.40
CA ALA A 208 -12.90 -5.45 25.09
C ALA A 208 -12.65 -6.17 23.76
N VAL A 209 -11.61 -5.75 23.02
CA VAL A 209 -11.32 -6.32 21.70
C VAL A 209 -11.10 -7.84 21.78
N LYS A 210 -10.43 -8.34 22.82
CA LYS A 210 -10.22 -9.78 23.03
C LYS A 210 -11.49 -10.60 23.16
N ASP A 211 -12.63 -9.99 23.56
CA ASP A 211 -13.91 -10.63 23.79
C ASP A 211 -14.80 -10.63 22.52
N GLU A 212 -14.33 -10.04 21.44
CA GLU A 212 -14.96 -10.06 20.11
C GLU A 212 -14.57 -11.32 19.35
N ASP A 213 -15.31 -11.64 18.28
CA ASP A 213 -14.87 -12.65 17.33
C ASP A 213 -13.62 -12.18 16.52
N ASP A 214 -12.91 -13.13 15.95
CA ASP A 214 -11.64 -12.89 15.24
C ASP A 214 -11.77 -11.82 14.15
N GLN A 215 -12.91 -11.78 13.46
CA GLN A 215 -13.18 -10.83 12.39
C GLN A 215 -13.28 -9.40 12.93
N ILE A 216 -14.07 -9.21 13.98
CA ILE A 216 -14.23 -7.89 14.61
C ILE A 216 -12.92 -7.46 15.26
N GLN A 217 -12.20 -8.38 15.91
CA GLN A 217 -10.87 -8.09 16.45
C GLN A 217 -9.91 -7.56 15.37
N GLU A 218 -9.88 -8.18 14.18
CA GLU A 218 -9.04 -7.74 13.08
C GLU A 218 -9.47 -6.36 12.55
N TYR A 219 -10.78 -6.09 12.43
CA TYR A 219 -11.26 -4.78 12.00
C TYR A 219 -10.88 -3.67 12.99
N LEU A 220 -11.09 -3.89 14.29
CA LEU A 220 -10.77 -2.90 15.31
C LEU A 220 -9.25 -2.69 15.44
N THR A 221 -8.47 -3.75 15.26
CA THR A 221 -7.00 -3.66 15.23
C THR A 221 -6.51 -2.89 14.01
N TYR A 222 -7.04 -3.20 12.82
CA TYR A 222 -6.74 -2.45 11.60
C TYR A 222 -7.03 -0.95 11.77
N ILE A 223 -8.19 -0.61 12.31
CA ILE A 223 -8.58 0.79 12.52
C ILE A 223 -7.58 1.52 13.41
N CYS A 224 -7.22 0.93 14.53
CA CYS A 224 -6.35 1.60 15.49
C CYS A 224 -4.89 1.58 15.07
N ASP A 225 -4.37 0.40 14.74
CA ASP A 225 -2.95 0.19 14.55
C ASP A 225 -2.50 0.57 13.12
N ASP A 226 -3.15 0.00 12.10
CA ASP A 226 -2.71 0.20 10.72
C ASP A 226 -3.19 1.55 10.18
N LEU A 227 -4.45 1.93 10.44
CA LEU A 227 -5.02 3.14 9.88
C LEU A 227 -4.68 4.37 10.70
N LEU A 228 -5.16 4.47 11.95
CA LEU A 228 -5.02 5.71 12.75
C LEU A 228 -3.58 5.98 13.16
N ARG A 229 -2.81 4.94 13.53
CA ARG A 229 -1.43 5.10 13.98
C ARG A 229 -0.43 5.10 12.83
N ASP A 230 -0.47 4.08 11.95
CA ASP A 230 0.62 3.81 11.01
C ASP A 230 0.43 4.53 9.67
N THR A 231 -0.80 4.64 9.17
CA THR A 231 -1.10 5.27 7.88
C THR A 231 -1.38 6.75 8.00
N LEU A 232 -2.30 7.15 8.86
CA LEU A 232 -2.73 8.55 8.99
C LEU A 232 -1.88 9.36 9.98
N GLY A 233 -1.21 8.68 10.91
CA GLY A 233 -0.43 9.32 11.96
C GLY A 233 -1.29 10.17 12.89
N ILE A 234 -2.59 9.89 12.97
CA ILE A 234 -3.54 10.54 13.90
C ILE A 234 -3.18 10.18 15.33
N ILE A 235 -2.87 8.90 15.58
CA ILE A 235 -2.26 8.47 16.83
C ILE A 235 -0.75 8.67 16.68
N SER A 236 -0.21 9.66 17.40
CA SER A 236 1.19 10.06 17.31
C SER A 236 2.11 9.07 18.02
N LYS A 237 2.90 8.30 17.27
CA LYS A 237 3.89 7.35 17.82
C LYS A 237 4.85 8.00 18.82
N ASN A 238 5.22 9.25 18.58
CA ASN A 238 6.16 9.99 19.42
C ASN A 238 5.55 10.51 20.74
N ALA A 239 4.22 10.60 20.82
CA ALA A 239 3.51 11.05 22.00
C ALA A 239 3.18 9.89 22.96
N ILE A 240 3.21 8.64 22.47
CA ILE A 240 2.85 7.46 23.25
C ILE A 240 3.95 7.12 24.26
N ASP A 241 3.56 7.01 25.53
CA ASP A 241 4.38 6.33 26.52
C ASP A 241 4.14 4.82 26.42
N THR A 242 5.11 4.09 25.88
CA THR A 242 5.01 2.64 25.70
C THR A 242 4.99 1.85 27.01
N SER A 243 5.31 2.46 28.15
CA SER A 243 5.19 1.87 29.48
C SER A 243 3.80 2.08 30.12
N ASP A 244 2.95 2.90 29.49
CA ASP A 244 1.62 3.18 29.98
C ASP A 244 0.75 1.91 30.04
N SER A 245 0.01 1.76 31.15
CA SER A 245 -0.78 0.55 31.39
C SER A 245 -1.93 0.37 30.40
N THR A 246 -2.52 1.45 29.90
CA THR A 246 -3.62 1.41 28.93
C THR A 246 -3.10 1.07 27.55
N TYR A 247 -1.92 1.63 27.19
CA TYR A 247 -1.22 1.23 25.97
C TYR A 247 -0.87 -0.27 26.00
N GLN A 248 -0.37 -0.77 27.12
CA GLN A 248 -0.05 -2.20 27.28
C GLN A 248 -1.30 -3.10 27.15
N LYS A 249 -2.44 -2.72 27.73
CA LYS A 249 -3.70 -3.44 27.56
C LYS A 249 -4.13 -3.53 26.09
N TRP A 250 -3.92 -2.45 25.30
CA TRP A 250 -4.21 -2.47 23.87
C TRP A 250 -3.23 -3.37 23.09
N THR A 251 -1.94 -3.24 23.33
CA THR A 251 -0.92 -3.89 22.48
C THR A 251 -0.66 -5.34 22.84
N THR A 252 -0.78 -5.72 24.12
CA THR A 252 -0.42 -7.07 24.61
C THR A 252 -1.63 -7.99 24.66
N ASP A 253 -2.64 -7.58 25.42
CA ASP A 253 -3.74 -8.48 25.79
C ASP A 253 -5.04 -8.16 25.06
N LYS A 254 -5.12 -7.02 24.35
CA LYS A 254 -6.36 -6.48 23.78
C LYS A 254 -7.51 -6.39 24.81
N ASP A 255 -7.16 -6.25 26.11
CA ASP A 255 -8.08 -6.21 27.25
C ASP A 255 -8.63 -4.79 27.50
N ILE A 256 -9.07 -4.17 26.43
CA ILE A 256 -9.69 -2.84 26.41
C ILE A 256 -10.53 -2.70 25.15
N SER A 257 -11.61 -1.94 25.20
CA SER A 257 -12.37 -1.61 24.00
C SER A 257 -11.65 -0.56 23.15
N LEU A 258 -11.93 -0.53 21.85
CA LEU A 258 -11.39 0.52 20.98
C LEU A 258 -11.84 1.91 21.44
N LYS A 259 -13.10 2.06 21.85
CA LYS A 259 -13.64 3.31 22.40
C LYS A 259 -12.82 3.80 23.59
N ASP A 260 -12.64 2.93 24.60
CA ASP A 260 -11.94 3.32 25.83
C ASP A 260 -10.48 3.65 25.56
N TYR A 261 -9.84 2.90 24.67
CA TYR A 261 -8.46 3.18 24.27
C TYR A 261 -8.35 4.53 23.55
N LEU A 262 -9.22 4.84 22.57
CA LEU A 262 -9.18 6.10 21.84
C LEU A 262 -9.55 7.31 22.72
N THR A 263 -10.53 7.14 23.62
CA THR A 263 -10.89 8.16 24.62
C THR A 263 -9.71 8.46 25.54
N TYR A 264 -9.04 7.41 26.02
CA TYR A 264 -7.82 7.56 26.81
C TYR A 264 -6.71 8.25 26.02
N ALA A 265 -6.47 7.82 24.79
CA ALA A 265 -5.46 8.45 23.92
C ALA A 265 -5.73 9.94 23.70
N ALA A 266 -6.99 10.34 23.54
CA ALA A 266 -7.38 11.76 23.48
C ALA A 266 -7.03 12.50 24.77
N SER A 267 -7.32 11.93 25.94
CA SER A 267 -7.02 12.51 27.25
C SER A 267 -5.51 12.67 27.51
N GLN A 268 -4.68 11.83 26.91
CA GLN A 268 -3.22 11.85 27.02
C GLN A 268 -2.53 12.72 25.93
N ASN A 269 -3.29 13.40 25.07
CA ASN A 269 -2.78 14.12 23.92
C ASN A 269 -1.96 13.25 22.94
N TRP A 270 -2.31 11.96 22.82
CA TRP A 270 -1.71 11.08 21.82
C TRP A 270 -2.34 11.26 20.44
N ILE A 271 -3.48 11.95 20.37
CA ILE A 271 -4.22 12.21 19.12
C ILE A 271 -3.85 13.57 18.55
N ASP A 272 -3.36 13.58 17.33
CA ASP A 272 -3.06 14.79 16.54
C ASP A 272 -4.33 15.28 15.84
N ILE A 273 -4.99 16.25 16.46
CA ILE A 273 -6.26 16.82 15.98
C ILE A 273 -6.09 17.50 14.62
N SER A 274 -4.92 18.05 14.31
CA SER A 274 -4.65 18.77 13.06
C SER A 274 -4.80 17.90 11.82
N LYS A 275 -4.83 16.57 11.99
CA LYS A 275 -4.97 15.59 10.90
C LYS A 275 -6.40 15.41 10.41
N PHE A 276 -7.41 15.76 11.20
CA PHE A 276 -8.82 15.50 10.87
C PHE A 276 -9.79 16.62 11.22
N SER A 277 -9.37 17.64 11.97
CA SER A 277 -10.19 18.82 12.27
C SER A 277 -9.50 20.10 11.83
N THR A 278 -10.26 21.02 11.24
CA THR A 278 -9.81 22.36 10.86
C THR A 278 -10.24 23.42 11.87
N GLU A 279 -11.03 23.06 12.87
CA GLU A 279 -11.49 23.98 13.90
C GLU A 279 -10.37 24.18 14.92
N GLY A 280 -9.87 25.42 14.99
CA GLY A 280 -8.71 25.79 15.82
C GLY A 280 -9.03 26.08 17.29
N ASP A 281 -10.16 25.62 17.79
CA ASP A 281 -10.57 25.85 19.16
C ASP A 281 -10.12 24.72 20.08
N TYR A 282 -9.95 25.04 21.36
CA TYR A 282 -9.63 24.09 22.41
C TYR A 282 -10.77 23.10 22.59
N LEU A 283 -10.62 21.91 21.99
CA LEU A 283 -11.54 20.79 22.18
C LEU A 283 -11.18 20.06 23.47
N ASP A 284 -12.18 19.66 24.24
CA ASP A 284 -11.96 18.73 25.34
C ASP A 284 -11.81 17.29 24.81
N SER A 285 -11.46 16.35 25.68
CA SER A 285 -11.19 14.96 25.27
C SER A 285 -12.38 14.26 24.64
N ASP A 286 -13.59 14.60 25.08
CA ASP A 286 -14.84 13.97 24.58
C ASP A 286 -15.17 14.56 23.20
N GLU A 287 -14.96 15.85 23.01
CA GLU A 287 -15.12 16.54 21.70
C GLU A 287 -14.10 16.03 20.69
N VAL A 288 -12.84 15.82 21.09
CA VAL A 288 -11.79 15.20 20.26
C VAL A 288 -12.19 13.81 19.83
N TYR A 289 -12.69 12.99 20.78
CA TYR A 289 -13.13 11.64 20.50
C TYR A 289 -14.33 11.61 19.53
N GLN A 290 -15.31 12.49 19.71
CA GLN A 290 -16.48 12.56 18.82
C GLN A 290 -16.06 12.96 17.40
N ALA A 291 -15.24 14.01 17.26
CA ALA A 291 -14.74 14.45 15.97
C ALA A 291 -13.91 13.34 15.26
N LEU A 292 -13.09 12.63 16.02
CA LEU A 292 -12.33 11.48 15.50
C LEU A 292 -13.26 10.36 15.00
N THR A 293 -14.32 10.06 15.76
CA THR A 293 -15.28 9.00 15.40
C THR A 293 -15.99 9.33 14.10
N ASP A 294 -16.48 10.57 13.96
CA ASP A 294 -17.18 11.03 12.76
C ASP A 294 -16.24 10.99 11.53
N TYR A 295 -15.02 11.49 11.68
CA TYR A 295 -14.00 11.42 10.63
C TYR A 295 -13.69 9.99 10.23
N LEU A 296 -13.48 9.11 11.22
CA LEU A 296 -13.11 7.71 10.99
C LEU A 296 -14.16 6.96 10.17
N ILE A 297 -15.44 7.09 10.52
CA ILE A 297 -16.52 6.41 9.81
C ILE A 297 -16.58 6.86 8.34
N ASP A 298 -16.41 8.16 8.09
CA ASP A 298 -16.42 8.67 6.71
C ASP A 298 -15.16 8.29 5.92
N TYR A 299 -14.02 8.18 6.58
CA TYR A 299 -12.78 7.73 5.97
C TYR A 299 -12.83 6.27 5.58
N LEU A 300 -13.24 5.39 6.50
CA LEU A 300 -13.32 3.94 6.28
C LEU A 300 -14.21 3.56 5.08
N LYS A 301 -15.27 4.34 4.80
CA LYS A 301 -16.13 4.10 3.62
C LYS A 301 -15.37 4.16 2.30
N LYS A 302 -14.26 4.89 2.27
CA LYS A 302 -13.44 5.15 1.07
C LYS A 302 -12.09 4.42 1.13
N ASP A 303 -11.77 3.81 2.26
CA ASP A 303 -10.49 3.12 2.45
C ASP A 303 -10.47 1.80 1.67
N THR A 304 -9.60 1.76 0.67
CA THR A 304 -9.40 0.58 -0.18
C THR A 304 -8.85 -0.61 0.60
N ASN A 305 -7.96 -0.38 1.56
CA ASN A 305 -7.37 -1.47 2.34
C ASN A 305 -8.40 -2.09 3.29
N PHE A 306 -9.24 -1.26 3.92
CA PHE A 306 -10.36 -1.76 4.69
C PHE A 306 -11.36 -2.53 3.82
N SER A 307 -11.64 -2.02 2.62
CA SER A 307 -12.49 -2.73 1.64
C SER A 307 -11.92 -4.09 1.26
N LYS A 308 -10.60 -4.21 1.05
CA LYS A 308 -9.92 -5.49 0.80
C LYS A 308 -10.06 -6.45 1.98
N LEU A 309 -9.98 -5.93 3.21
CA LEU A 309 -10.20 -6.73 4.42
C LEU A 309 -11.64 -7.26 4.52
N LEU A 310 -12.64 -6.47 4.10
CA LEU A 310 -14.01 -6.95 4.00
C LEU A 310 -14.14 -8.10 2.98
N TYR A 311 -13.53 -8.00 1.80
CA TYR A 311 -13.52 -9.07 0.80
C TYR A 311 -12.86 -10.36 1.31
N LYS A 312 -11.79 -10.26 2.11
CA LYS A 312 -11.16 -11.41 2.78
C LYS A 312 -12.20 -12.18 3.60
N TYR A 313 -12.96 -11.49 4.42
CA TYR A 313 -13.96 -12.14 5.28
C TYR A 313 -15.19 -12.61 4.49
N MET A 314 -15.60 -11.91 3.44
CA MET A 314 -16.65 -12.39 2.54
C MET A 314 -16.28 -13.73 1.87
N LEU A 315 -15.01 -13.93 1.53
CA LEU A 315 -14.49 -15.22 1.07
C LEU A 315 -14.57 -16.28 2.17
N GLN A 316 -14.09 -15.98 3.38
CA GLN A 316 -14.08 -16.94 4.49
C GLN A 316 -15.48 -17.38 4.92
N GLU A 317 -16.47 -16.48 4.82
CA GLU A 317 -17.88 -16.73 5.13
C GLU A 317 -18.67 -17.39 3.98
N ASP A 318 -18.05 -17.66 2.82
CA ASP A 318 -18.70 -18.11 1.59
C ASP A 318 -19.77 -17.14 1.03
N THR A 319 -19.75 -15.87 1.44
CA THR A 319 -20.61 -14.83 0.86
C THR A 319 -20.25 -14.60 -0.61
N ILE A 320 -18.96 -14.70 -0.91
CA ILE A 320 -18.39 -14.76 -2.26
C ILE A 320 -17.57 -16.03 -2.42
N SER A 321 -17.46 -16.53 -3.63
CA SER A 321 -16.76 -17.77 -3.93
C SER A 321 -15.42 -17.54 -4.62
N GLY A 322 -14.48 -18.48 -4.45
CA GLY A 322 -13.25 -18.49 -5.22
C GLY A 322 -13.47 -18.51 -6.74
N SER A 323 -14.57 -19.11 -7.21
CA SER A 323 -14.91 -19.11 -8.65
C SER A 323 -15.29 -17.71 -9.15
N GLU A 324 -16.06 -16.93 -8.37
CA GLU A 324 -16.36 -15.54 -8.72
C GLU A 324 -15.07 -14.71 -8.79
N ILE A 325 -14.15 -14.88 -7.85
CA ILE A 325 -12.85 -14.19 -7.85
C ILE A 325 -12.00 -14.60 -9.07
N CYS A 326 -11.93 -15.88 -9.39
CA CYS A 326 -11.18 -16.36 -10.57
C CYS A 326 -11.78 -15.86 -11.89
N LEU A 327 -13.10 -15.75 -12.01
CA LEU A 327 -13.76 -15.20 -13.21
C LEU A 327 -13.38 -13.73 -13.44
N VAL A 328 -13.24 -12.94 -12.38
CA VAL A 328 -12.82 -11.53 -12.49
C VAL A 328 -11.45 -11.38 -13.15
N LEU A 329 -10.54 -12.34 -13.01
CA LEU A 329 -9.24 -12.30 -13.70
C LEU A 329 -9.40 -12.22 -15.24
N TYR A 330 -10.40 -12.89 -15.78
CA TYR A 330 -10.74 -12.81 -17.21
C TYR A 330 -11.50 -11.53 -17.55
N GLU A 331 -12.36 -11.09 -16.67
CA GLU A 331 -13.24 -9.95 -16.91
C GLU A 331 -12.46 -8.63 -16.87
N GLN A 332 -11.43 -8.55 -16.04
CA GLN A 332 -10.49 -7.44 -16.02
C GLN A 332 -9.35 -7.55 -17.05
N GLY A 333 -9.35 -8.60 -17.87
CA GLY A 333 -8.34 -8.80 -18.93
C GLY A 333 -6.96 -9.19 -18.42
N ILE A 334 -6.84 -9.67 -17.18
CA ILE A 334 -5.61 -10.22 -16.62
C ILE A 334 -5.28 -11.54 -17.30
N LEU A 335 -6.33 -12.34 -17.57
CA LEU A 335 -6.26 -13.56 -18.37
C LEU A 335 -7.11 -13.40 -19.65
N SER A 336 -6.70 -14.05 -20.75
CA SER A 336 -7.45 -14.03 -22.01
C SER A 336 -8.68 -14.95 -21.95
N LYS A 337 -9.85 -14.48 -22.38
CA LYS A 337 -11.09 -15.27 -22.45
C LYS A 337 -11.06 -16.37 -23.53
N ASP A 338 -10.06 -16.39 -24.39
CA ASP A 338 -9.85 -17.46 -25.38
C ASP A 338 -9.32 -18.76 -24.76
N ASP A 339 -9.15 -18.78 -23.43
CA ASP A 339 -8.69 -19.91 -22.65
C ASP A 339 -9.86 -20.88 -22.37
N ASP A 340 -9.68 -22.16 -22.67
CA ASP A 340 -10.68 -23.22 -22.41
C ASP A 340 -11.08 -23.30 -20.92
N ALA A 341 -10.21 -22.89 -20.01
CA ALA A 341 -10.48 -22.86 -18.58
C ALA A 341 -11.55 -21.84 -18.19
N TYR A 342 -11.73 -20.76 -18.96
CA TYR A 342 -12.79 -19.78 -18.71
C TYR A 342 -14.18 -20.42 -18.78
N ALA A 343 -14.46 -21.13 -19.87
CA ALA A 343 -15.75 -21.80 -20.06
C ALA A 343 -15.99 -22.90 -19.02
N ALA A 344 -14.95 -23.65 -18.66
CA ALA A 344 -15.02 -24.69 -17.65
C ALA A 344 -15.31 -24.11 -16.25
N LEU A 345 -14.66 -23.00 -15.88
CA LEU A 345 -14.89 -22.29 -14.62
C LEU A 345 -16.29 -21.67 -14.56
N ALA A 346 -16.71 -20.99 -15.63
CA ALA A 346 -18.02 -20.34 -15.72
C ALA A 346 -19.19 -21.34 -15.68
N SER A 347 -19.01 -22.53 -16.26
CA SER A 347 -20.01 -23.62 -16.20
C SER A 347 -19.98 -24.43 -14.90
N GLY A 348 -18.98 -24.23 -14.03
CA GLY A 348 -18.77 -25.00 -12.82
C GLY A 348 -18.23 -26.42 -13.06
N SER A 349 -17.76 -26.74 -14.28
CA SER A 349 -17.13 -28.03 -14.59
C SER A 349 -15.68 -28.10 -14.12
N MET A 350 -15.07 -26.96 -13.75
CA MET A 350 -13.77 -26.85 -13.10
C MET A 350 -13.94 -26.12 -11.77
N THR A 351 -13.31 -26.60 -10.73
CA THR A 351 -13.31 -25.90 -9.44
C THR A 351 -12.33 -24.71 -9.46
N ALA A 352 -12.58 -23.69 -8.62
CA ALA A 352 -11.65 -22.59 -8.46
C ALA A 352 -10.26 -23.07 -7.98
N TYR A 353 -10.21 -24.12 -7.16
CA TYR A 353 -8.95 -24.73 -6.73
C TYR A 353 -8.18 -25.31 -7.92
N ASP A 354 -8.81 -26.19 -8.71
CA ASP A 354 -8.16 -26.80 -9.89
C ASP A 354 -7.72 -25.73 -10.90
N PHE A 355 -8.55 -24.70 -11.08
CA PHE A 355 -8.21 -23.55 -11.93
C PHE A 355 -6.94 -22.85 -11.43
N MET A 356 -6.88 -22.48 -10.17
CA MET A 356 -5.72 -21.76 -9.61
C MET A 356 -4.44 -22.58 -9.68
N ILE A 357 -4.51 -23.89 -9.33
CA ILE A 357 -3.36 -24.78 -9.43
C ILE A 357 -2.84 -24.87 -10.88
N ASN A 358 -3.72 -24.88 -11.88
CA ASN A 358 -3.33 -24.91 -13.29
C ASN A 358 -2.80 -23.57 -13.82
N LYS A 359 -3.09 -22.44 -13.16
CA LYS A 359 -2.72 -21.09 -13.65
C LYS A 359 -1.53 -20.47 -12.91
N ILE A 360 -1.21 -20.91 -11.70
CA ILE A 360 -0.03 -20.43 -10.96
C ILE A 360 1.27 -20.90 -11.62
N TYR A 361 1.25 -22.04 -12.33
CA TYR A 361 2.39 -22.62 -13.02
C TYR A 361 2.44 -22.13 -14.47
#